data_25ed43577492258cfb6c1328cedd5650
#
_entry.id   25ed43577492258cfb6c1328cedd5650
#
_cell.length_a   1.000
_cell.length_b   1.000
_cell.length_c   1.000
_cell.angle_alpha   90.00
_cell.angle_beta   90.00
_cell.angle_gamma   90.00
#
_symmetry.space_group_name_H-M   'P 1'
#
loop_
_entity.id
_entity.type
_entity.pdbx_description
1 polymer ?
#
loop_
_entity_poly.entity_id
_entity_poly.type
_entity_poly.pdbx_seq_one_letter_code
_entity_poly.pdbx_strand_id
1 'polypeptide(L)'
;MANNFKNAFATSVSTTSGSPTDVYTSNNGSACNSILIELDVANTGTSAVQVTVLIRDSSANAAFHIVKNAPVPVGSALKVVSGQKVVLNGNDKIQVYASAATVDVVASILQDVT
;
A
#
# COMPACT_ATOMS: atom_id res chain seq x y z
N MET A 1 4.39 22.20 -7.45
CA MET A 1 4.35 22.12 -6.75
C MET A 1 4.33 22.03 -5.33
N ALA A 2 3.51 22.34 -4.57
CA ALA A 2 3.49 22.29 -3.15
C ALA A 2 3.32 20.88 -2.64
N ASN A 3 3.90 20.60 -1.50
CA ASN A 3 3.71 19.32 -0.83
C ASN A 3 2.25 19.16 -0.42
N ASN A 4 1.65 18.03 -0.76
CA ASN A 4 0.26 17.76 -0.45
C ASN A 4 0.14 16.52 0.40
N PHE A 5 -0.51 16.65 1.55
CA PHE A 5 -0.91 15.48 2.30
C PHE A 5 -2.13 14.86 1.65
N LYS A 6 -2.11 13.54 1.50
CA LYS A 6 -3.15 12.83 0.81
C LYS A 6 -3.39 11.50 1.49
N ASN A 7 -4.62 11.01 1.42
CA ASN A 7 -4.90 9.66 1.87
C ASN A 7 -5.25 8.79 0.66
N ALA A 8 -5.11 7.49 0.83
CA ALA A 8 -5.49 6.51 -0.16
C ALA A 8 -6.13 5.33 0.56
N PHE A 9 -7.14 4.76 -0.07
CA PHE A 9 -7.92 3.71 0.55
C PHE A 9 -8.15 2.59 -0.46
N ALA A 10 -8.32 1.38 0.05
CA ALA A 10 -8.79 0.25 -0.74
C ALA A 10 -9.64 -0.63 0.15
N THR A 11 -10.61 -1.28 -0.44
CA THR A 11 -11.44 -2.25 0.26
C THR A 11 -11.57 -3.48 -0.62
N SER A 12 -11.82 -4.63 -0.02
CA SER A 12 -11.98 -5.88 -0.77
C SER A 12 -10.78 -6.13 -1.67
N VAL A 13 -9.58 -6.09 -1.09
CA VAL A 13 -8.36 -6.23 -1.86
C VAL A 13 -8.31 -7.56 -2.58
N SER A 14 -7.52 -7.61 -3.65
CA SER A 14 -7.38 -8.80 -4.47
C SER A 14 -6.91 -10.00 -3.67
N THR A 15 -7.36 -11.18 -4.05
CA THR A 15 -6.86 -12.44 -3.50
C THR A 15 -5.87 -13.12 -4.45
N THR A 16 -5.54 -12.49 -5.55
CA THR A 16 -4.66 -13.04 -6.58
C THR A 16 -3.32 -12.33 -6.54
N SER A 17 -2.24 -13.08 -6.29
CA SER A 17 -0.92 -12.49 -6.18
C SER A 17 -0.43 -11.90 -7.50
N GLY A 18 -0.88 -12.44 -8.63
CA GLY A 18 -0.51 -11.91 -9.94
C GLY A 18 -1.25 -10.64 -10.32
N SER A 19 -2.30 -10.28 -9.58
CA SER A 19 -3.11 -9.10 -9.87
C SER A 19 -3.46 -8.39 -8.56
N PRO A 20 -2.48 -7.85 -7.84
CA PRO A 20 -2.77 -7.18 -6.58
C PRO A 20 -3.55 -5.88 -6.81
N THR A 21 -4.21 -5.41 -5.78
CA THR A 21 -4.96 -4.15 -5.82
C THR A 21 -3.98 -2.98 -5.72
N ASP A 22 -4.11 -2.03 -6.64
CA ASP A 22 -3.35 -0.78 -6.57
C ASP A 22 -4.00 0.13 -5.53
N VAL A 23 -3.33 0.39 -4.44
CA VAL A 23 -3.82 1.29 -3.41
C VAL A 23 -3.51 2.72 -3.77
N TYR A 24 -2.31 2.95 -4.30
CA TYR A 24 -1.87 4.29 -4.66
C TYR A 24 -0.82 4.20 -5.76
N THR A 25 -0.90 5.10 -6.71
CA THR A 25 0.15 5.26 -7.72
C THR A 25 0.74 6.66 -7.53
N SER A 26 2.06 6.73 -7.35
CA SER A 26 2.74 8.00 -7.24
C SER A 26 2.56 8.78 -8.52
N ASN A 27 2.37 10.09 -8.35
CA ASN A 27 1.95 10.92 -9.44
C ASN A 27 2.84 10.75 -10.68
N ASN A 28 2.20 10.79 -11.84
CA ASN A 28 2.87 10.60 -13.10
C ASN A 28 3.61 11.89 -13.47
N GLY A 29 4.90 11.82 -13.51
CA GLY A 29 5.69 12.98 -13.89
C GLY A 29 7.10 12.83 -13.41
N SER A 30 8.01 13.38 -14.16
CA SER A 30 9.43 13.17 -13.92
C SER A 30 9.92 13.72 -12.60
N ALA A 31 9.20 14.65 -12.00
CA ALA A 31 9.62 15.27 -10.75
C ALA A 31 8.66 15.01 -9.60
N CYS A 32 7.75 14.07 -9.76
CA CYS A 32 6.70 13.85 -8.78
C CYS A 32 7.02 12.66 -7.91
N ASN A 33 7.62 12.93 -6.79
CA ASN A 33 7.90 11.92 -5.78
C ASN A 33 6.88 12.02 -4.66
N SER A 34 6.65 10.90 -3.99
CA SER A 34 5.74 10.83 -2.85
C SER A 34 6.41 10.10 -1.72
N ILE A 35 5.95 10.35 -0.51
CA ILE A 35 6.42 9.64 0.68
C ILE A 35 5.22 8.95 1.31
N LEU A 36 5.31 7.64 1.47
CA LEU A 36 4.32 6.88 2.24
C LEU A 36 4.66 7.05 3.70
N ILE A 37 3.78 7.69 4.44
CA ILE A 37 4.01 8.00 5.84
C ILE A 37 3.50 6.86 6.72
N GLU A 38 2.33 6.34 6.39
CA GLU A 38 1.69 5.30 7.19
C GLU A 38 0.82 4.44 6.30
N LEU A 39 0.77 3.15 6.57
CA LEU A 39 -0.12 2.22 5.88
C LEU A 39 -0.61 1.18 6.87
N ASP A 40 -1.92 1.10 7.00
CA ASP A 40 -2.59 0.16 7.88
C ASP A 40 -3.47 -0.76 7.05
N VAL A 41 -3.51 -2.03 7.41
CA VAL A 41 -4.45 -2.99 6.84
C VAL A 41 -5.34 -3.52 7.94
N ALA A 42 -6.63 -3.60 7.69
CA ALA A 42 -7.60 -4.05 8.69
C ALA A 42 -8.36 -5.25 8.17
N ASN A 43 -8.53 -6.25 9.03
CA ASN A 43 -9.32 -7.42 8.71
C ASN A 43 -10.75 -7.19 9.16
N THR A 44 -11.66 -7.03 8.20
CA THR A 44 -13.08 -6.78 8.48
C THR A 44 -13.91 -8.04 8.39
N GLY A 45 -13.30 -9.18 8.17
CA GLY A 45 -14.00 -10.44 8.02
C GLY A 45 -14.16 -11.19 9.33
N THR A 46 -14.51 -12.46 9.21
CA THR A 46 -14.80 -13.33 10.36
C THR A 46 -13.72 -14.38 10.57
N SER A 47 -12.67 -14.38 9.76
CA SER A 47 -11.55 -15.31 9.87
C SER A 47 -10.25 -14.53 9.75
N ALA A 48 -9.19 -15.06 10.34
CA ALA A 48 -7.86 -14.47 10.18
C ALA A 48 -7.44 -14.51 8.71
N VAL A 49 -6.68 -13.51 8.28
CA VAL A 49 -6.19 -13.42 6.91
C VAL A 49 -4.69 -13.19 6.91
N GLN A 50 -4.06 -13.48 5.78
CA GLN A 50 -2.67 -13.14 5.54
C GLN A 50 -2.61 -12.05 4.49
N VAL A 51 -1.84 -11.00 4.75
CA VAL A 51 -1.79 -9.83 3.89
C VAL A 51 -0.37 -9.65 3.38
N THR A 52 -0.26 -9.32 2.10
CA THR A 52 1.01 -8.99 1.46
C THR A 52 0.93 -7.57 0.92
N VAL A 53 1.90 -6.74 1.29
CA VAL A 53 2.02 -5.37 0.79
C VAL A 53 3.34 -5.24 0.07
N LEU A 54 3.29 -4.68 -1.13
CA LEU A 54 4.49 -4.51 -1.93
C LEU A 54 4.48 -3.16 -2.64
N ILE A 55 5.68 -2.75 -3.01
CA ILE A 55 5.88 -1.55 -3.82
C ILE A 55 6.33 -2.02 -5.20
N ARG A 56 5.61 -1.60 -6.23
CA ARG A 56 6.03 -1.86 -7.59
C ARG A 56 6.85 -0.70 -8.09
N ASP A 57 8.12 -0.95 -8.31
CA ASP A 57 9.03 0.05 -8.82
C ASP A 57 8.86 0.13 -10.34
N SER A 58 8.45 1.30 -10.83
CA SER A 58 8.17 1.47 -12.24
C SER A 58 9.43 1.40 -13.10
N SER A 59 10.54 1.90 -12.59
CA SER A 59 11.78 1.92 -13.37
C SER A 59 12.39 0.52 -13.50
N ALA A 60 12.36 -0.26 -12.45
CA ALA A 60 12.86 -1.63 -12.49
C ALA A 60 11.82 -2.63 -13.01
N ASN A 61 10.56 -2.19 -13.09
CA ASN A 61 9.42 -3.04 -13.44
C ASN A 61 9.40 -4.30 -12.57
N ALA A 62 9.59 -4.14 -11.29
CA ALA A 62 9.67 -5.22 -10.32
C ALA A 62 8.96 -4.83 -9.05
N ALA A 63 8.50 -5.81 -8.30
CA ALA A 63 7.81 -5.61 -7.04
C ALA A 63 8.74 -5.98 -5.88
N PHE A 64 8.71 -5.15 -4.85
CA PHE A 64 9.50 -5.38 -3.65
C PHE A 64 8.54 -5.41 -2.46
N HIS A 65 8.65 -6.44 -1.65
CA HIS A 65 7.70 -6.66 -0.56
C HIS A 65 8.06 -5.82 0.66
N ILE A 66 7.07 -5.19 1.25
CA ILE A 66 7.21 -4.62 2.59
C ILE A 66 6.92 -5.71 3.61
N VAL A 67 5.81 -6.42 3.43
CA VAL A 67 5.49 -7.62 4.20
C VAL A 67 4.92 -8.66 3.26
N LYS A 68 5.11 -9.92 3.57
CA LYS A 68 4.56 -11.03 2.80
C LYS A 68 3.87 -12.01 3.72
N ASN A 69 2.59 -12.29 3.42
CA ASN A 69 1.78 -13.23 4.19
C ASN A 69 1.77 -12.91 5.69
N ALA A 70 1.69 -11.62 6.02
CA ALA A 70 1.63 -11.19 7.41
C ALA A 70 0.25 -11.50 7.98
N PRO A 71 0.15 -12.18 9.13
CA PRO A 71 -1.15 -12.55 9.67
C PRO A 71 -1.84 -11.34 10.28
N VAL A 72 -3.14 -11.22 10.00
CA VAL A 72 -3.99 -10.19 10.60
C VAL A 72 -5.19 -10.90 11.22
N PRO A 73 -5.27 -10.94 12.56
CA PRO A 73 -6.38 -11.60 13.23
C PRO A 73 -7.71 -10.90 12.97
N VAL A 74 -8.79 -11.61 13.27
CA VAL A 74 -10.13 -11.07 13.15
C VAL A 74 -10.28 -9.82 14.00
N GLY A 75 -10.87 -8.78 13.40
CA GLY A 75 -11.15 -7.54 14.13
C GLY A 75 -9.91 -6.72 14.45
N SER A 76 -8.78 -7.03 13.82
CA SER A 76 -7.51 -6.35 14.10
C SER A 76 -7.01 -5.62 12.88
N ALA A 77 -6.02 -4.78 13.11
CA ALA A 77 -5.31 -4.09 12.04
C ALA A 77 -3.80 -4.29 12.22
N LEU A 78 -3.08 -4.27 11.10
CA LEU A 78 -1.62 -4.34 11.11
C LEU A 78 -1.08 -3.02 10.58
N LYS A 79 -0.21 -2.40 11.34
CA LYS A 79 0.49 -1.20 10.89
C LYS A 79 1.71 -1.63 10.09
N VAL A 80 1.57 -1.64 8.78
CA VAL A 80 2.62 -2.09 7.89
C VAL A 80 3.74 -1.05 7.81
N VAL A 81 3.36 0.21 7.68
CA VAL A 81 4.32 1.33 7.69
C VAL A 81 3.84 2.29 8.77
N SER A 82 4.69 2.56 9.75
CA SER A 82 4.33 3.38 10.88
C SER A 82 5.53 4.24 11.26
N GLY A 83 5.71 5.32 10.54
CA GLY A 83 6.76 6.28 10.83
C GLY A 83 8.08 6.07 10.13
N GLN A 84 8.31 4.89 9.50
CA GLN A 84 9.58 4.71 8.84
C GLN A 84 9.65 5.34 7.45
N LYS A 85 8.56 5.76 6.90
CA LYS A 85 8.48 6.45 5.63
C LYS A 85 9.11 5.67 4.46
N VAL A 86 8.38 5.56 3.39
CA VAL A 86 8.83 4.89 2.17
C VAL A 86 8.73 5.89 1.03
N VAL A 87 9.81 6.06 0.29
CA VAL A 87 9.84 6.98 -0.83
C VAL A 87 9.32 6.27 -2.07
N LEU A 88 8.40 6.93 -2.77
CA LEU A 88 7.84 6.45 -4.03
C LEU A 88 8.24 7.44 -5.11
N ASN A 89 8.98 6.97 -6.09
CA ASN A 89 9.30 7.80 -7.26
C ASN A 89 8.08 7.84 -8.19
N GLY A 90 8.12 8.68 -9.20
CA GLY A 90 7.01 8.79 -10.13
C GLY A 90 6.62 7.44 -10.72
N ASN A 91 5.34 7.16 -10.78
CA ASN A 91 4.74 5.94 -11.30
C ASN A 91 4.93 4.69 -10.44
N ASP A 92 5.60 4.78 -9.32
CA ASP A 92 5.66 3.66 -8.38
C ASP A 92 4.29 3.45 -7.76
N LYS A 93 3.97 2.20 -7.42
CA LYS A 93 2.66 1.85 -6.89
C LYS A 93 2.77 1.14 -5.55
N ILE A 94 1.80 1.39 -4.69
CA ILE A 94 1.58 0.58 -3.50
C ILE A 94 0.51 -0.45 -3.85
N GLN A 95 0.84 -1.72 -3.69
CA GLN A 95 -0.06 -2.80 -4.06
C GLN A 95 -0.27 -3.73 -2.88
N VAL A 96 -1.47 -4.28 -2.77
CA VAL A 96 -1.85 -5.16 -1.67
C VAL A 96 -2.66 -6.33 -2.21
N TYR A 97 -2.38 -7.52 -1.70
CA TYR A 97 -3.29 -8.65 -1.86
C TYR A 97 -3.36 -9.43 -0.55
N ALA A 98 -4.37 -10.26 -0.42
CA ALA A 98 -4.61 -10.97 0.83
C ALA A 98 -5.19 -12.36 0.55
N SER A 99 -5.20 -13.21 1.57
CA SER A 99 -5.77 -14.56 1.43
C SER A 99 -7.30 -14.53 1.35
N ALA A 100 -7.94 -13.42 1.71
CA ALA A 100 -9.38 -13.26 1.56
C ALA A 100 -9.68 -11.79 1.26
N ALA A 101 -10.80 -11.52 0.60
CA ALA A 101 -11.17 -10.18 0.16
C ALA A 101 -11.82 -9.35 1.28
N THR A 102 -11.48 -9.62 2.53
CA THR A 102 -12.08 -8.95 3.68
C THR A 102 -11.11 -7.97 4.33
N VAL A 103 -10.28 -7.33 3.52
CA VAL A 103 -9.23 -6.44 4.02
C VAL A 103 -9.45 -5.05 3.48
N ASP A 104 -9.44 -4.08 4.38
CA ASP A 104 -9.43 -2.66 4.04
C ASP A 104 -8.04 -2.10 4.27
N VAL A 105 -7.65 -1.15 3.44
CA VAL A 105 -6.33 -0.51 3.51
C VAL A 105 -6.51 0.99 3.63
N VAL A 106 -5.77 1.59 4.54
CA VAL A 106 -5.73 3.05 4.72
C VAL A 106 -4.27 3.47 4.67
N ALA A 107 -3.97 4.44 3.83
CA ALA A 107 -2.61 4.95 3.67
C ALA A 107 -2.61 6.47 3.76
N SER A 108 -1.56 7.01 4.37
CA SER A 108 -1.31 8.44 4.44
C SER A 108 -0.05 8.76 3.65
N ILE A 109 -0.14 9.71 2.76
CA ILE A 109 0.91 9.97 1.78
C ILE A 109 1.18 11.47 1.73
N LEU A 110 2.46 11.83 1.64
CA LEU A 110 2.85 13.20 1.29
C LEU A 110 3.24 13.19 -0.19
N GLN A 111 2.46 13.87 -1.00
CA GLN A 111 2.55 13.82 -2.44
C GLN A 111 3.24 15.07 -2.98
N ASP A 112 3.85 14.94 -4.14
CA ASP A 112 4.52 16.05 -4.84
C ASP A 112 5.57 16.73 -3.95
N VAL A 113 6.41 15.92 -3.37
CA VAL A 113 7.46 16.43 -2.49
C VAL A 113 8.53 17.12 -3.32
N THR A 114 8.84 18.33 -2.94
CA THR A 114 9.84 19.13 -3.66
C THR A 114 10.95 19.62 -2.74
#